data_c6f30930ce13ce523925fde1e8072bea
#
_entry.id   c6f30930ce13ce523925fde1e8072bea
#
_cell.length_a   1.000
_cell.length_b   1.000
_cell.length_c   1.000
_cell.angle_alpha   90.00
_cell.angle_beta   90.00
_cell.angle_gamma   90.00
#
_symmetry.space_group_name_H-M   'P 1'
#
loop_
_entity.id
_entity.type
_entity.pdbx_description
1 polymer ?
#
loop_
_entity_poly.entity_id
_entity_poly.type
_entity_poly.pdbx_seq_one_letter_code
_entity_poly.pdbx_strand_id
1 'polypeptide(L)'
;MSAKLVIGLDGEGSGNRALAYGKRMAKLIGDCELIVVYVVEWSPFSFQTAEENAQRHKRREEEIKIAQTRIIDPALALLGDDGLTVRGLVRHGDVADTLNSISVEENADQIIVSR
;
A
#
# COMPACT_ATOMS: atom_id res chain seq x y z
N MET A 1 -18.20 -14.72 -5.69
CA MET A 1 -17.19 -13.73 -6.07
C MET A 1 -16.43 -13.28 -4.83
N SER A 2 -15.12 -13.23 -4.91
CA SER A 2 -14.34 -12.74 -3.77
C SER A 2 -14.34 -11.22 -3.72
N ALA A 3 -14.48 -10.68 -2.53
CA ALA A 3 -14.35 -9.25 -2.30
C ALA A 3 -12.88 -8.86 -2.25
N LYS A 4 -12.57 -7.61 -2.60
CA LYS A 4 -11.22 -7.07 -2.50
C LYS A 4 -11.26 -5.75 -1.75
N LEU A 5 -10.38 -5.61 -0.75
CA LEU A 5 -10.24 -4.39 0.02
C LEU A 5 -8.83 -3.86 -0.13
N VAL A 6 -8.70 -2.59 -0.45
CA VAL A 6 -7.40 -1.91 -0.51
C VAL A 6 -7.19 -1.19 0.80
N ILE A 7 -6.05 -1.41 1.45
CA ILE A 7 -5.69 -0.76 2.70
C ILE A 7 -4.49 0.15 2.44
N GLY A 8 -4.69 1.46 2.58
CA GLY A 8 -3.62 2.43 2.41
C GLY A 8 -2.92 2.71 3.75
N LEU A 9 -1.61 2.56 3.77
CA LEU A 9 -0.78 2.82 4.94
C LEU A 9 -0.06 4.15 4.80
N ASP A 10 0.10 4.86 5.89
CA ASP A 10 0.83 6.13 5.91
C ASP A 10 2.28 6.01 6.40
N GLY A 11 2.66 4.84 6.87
CA GLY A 11 4.01 4.59 7.38
C GLY A 11 4.27 5.08 8.79
N GLU A 12 3.30 5.68 9.47
CA GLU A 12 3.49 6.31 10.78
C GLU A 12 2.73 5.63 11.93
N GLY A 13 2.33 4.40 11.77
CA GLY A 13 1.68 3.67 12.84
C GLY A 13 0.15 3.79 12.86
N SER A 14 -0.44 4.85 12.32
CA SER A 14 -1.89 4.95 12.20
C SER A 14 -2.47 3.87 11.30
N GLY A 15 -1.64 3.33 10.40
CA GLY A 15 -2.02 2.22 9.54
C GLY A 15 -2.44 0.98 10.30
N ASN A 16 -2.01 0.80 11.56
CA ASN A 16 -2.42 -0.35 12.36
C ASN A 16 -3.94 -0.40 12.56
N ARG A 17 -4.59 0.75 12.66
CA ARG A 17 -6.06 0.80 12.75
C ARG A 17 -6.72 0.36 11.46
N ALA A 18 -6.18 0.81 10.32
CA ALA A 18 -6.69 0.41 9.02
C ALA A 18 -6.51 -1.10 8.80
N LEU A 19 -5.36 -1.65 9.19
CA LEU A 19 -5.10 -3.08 9.11
C LEU A 19 -6.08 -3.89 9.98
N ALA A 20 -6.29 -3.47 11.22
CA ALA A 20 -7.20 -4.15 12.12
C ALA A 20 -8.63 -4.11 11.59
N TYR A 21 -9.05 -2.97 11.08
CA TYR A 21 -10.38 -2.82 10.49
C TYR A 21 -10.55 -3.70 9.25
N GLY A 22 -9.55 -3.68 8.36
CA GLY A 22 -9.57 -4.50 7.15
C GLY A 22 -9.63 -5.98 7.46
N LYS A 23 -8.84 -6.41 8.45
CA LYS A 23 -8.85 -7.82 8.88
C LYS A 23 -10.23 -8.23 9.40
N ARG A 24 -10.86 -7.36 10.21
CA ARG A 24 -12.20 -7.62 10.73
C ARG A 24 -13.22 -7.71 9.60
N MET A 25 -13.17 -6.78 8.64
CA MET A 25 -14.08 -6.78 7.51
C MET A 25 -13.88 -8.03 6.65
N ALA A 26 -12.63 -8.42 6.40
CA ALA A 26 -12.34 -9.62 5.62
C ALA A 26 -12.91 -10.88 6.27
N LYS A 27 -12.81 -10.98 7.58
CA LYS A 27 -13.38 -12.11 8.32
C LYS A 27 -14.91 -12.12 8.26
N LEU A 28 -15.55 -10.95 8.31
CA LEU A 28 -17.01 -10.86 8.20
C LEU A 28 -17.50 -11.21 6.80
N ILE A 29 -16.76 -10.82 5.77
CA ILE A 29 -17.10 -11.11 4.37
C ILE A 29 -16.85 -12.59 4.06
N GLY A 30 -15.79 -13.17 4.62
CA GLY A 30 -15.42 -14.57 4.43
C GLY A 30 -14.45 -14.75 3.26
N ASP A 31 -14.91 -14.55 2.03
CA ASP A 31 -14.06 -14.67 0.84
C ASP A 31 -13.59 -13.28 0.43
N CYS A 32 -12.44 -12.86 0.94
CA CYS A 32 -11.95 -11.51 0.76
C CYS A 32 -10.43 -11.50 0.62
N GLU A 33 -9.94 -10.73 -0.36
CA GLU A 33 -8.53 -10.45 -0.54
C GLU A 33 -8.21 -9.06 0.02
N LEU A 34 -7.15 -8.96 0.79
CA LEU A 34 -6.64 -7.68 1.30
C LEU A 34 -5.41 -7.27 0.50
N ILE A 35 -5.43 -6.05 -0.02
CA ILE A 35 -4.31 -5.47 -0.75
C ILE A 35 -3.77 -4.30 0.07
N VAL A 36 -2.61 -4.49 0.67
CA VAL A 36 -1.98 -3.49 1.53
C VAL A 36 -1.06 -2.63 0.66
N VAL A 37 -1.29 -1.33 0.65
CA VAL A 37 -0.56 -0.41 -0.23
C VAL A 37 0.11 0.67 0.59
N TYR A 38 1.38 0.90 0.30
CA TYR A 38 2.10 2.07 0.77
C TYR A 38 2.51 2.91 -0.44
N VAL A 39 2.17 4.20 -0.42
CA VAL A 39 2.50 5.13 -1.50
C VAL A 39 3.63 6.04 -1.03
N VAL A 40 4.74 6.01 -1.76
CA VAL A 40 5.85 6.92 -1.55
C VAL A 40 5.55 8.19 -2.36
N GLU A 41 5.36 9.30 -1.67
CA GLU A 41 4.96 10.54 -2.33
C GLU A 41 6.08 11.12 -3.17
N TRP A 42 5.71 11.77 -4.28
CA TRP A 42 6.65 12.45 -5.15
C TRP A 42 7.26 13.67 -4.45
N SER A 43 8.57 13.83 -4.65
CA SER A 43 9.23 15.09 -4.29
C SER A 43 8.78 16.18 -5.28
N PRO A 44 8.42 17.39 -4.79
CA PRO A 44 7.92 18.46 -5.66
C PRO A 44 8.98 19.15 -6.54
N PHE A 45 10.26 18.79 -6.41
CA PHE A 45 11.32 19.45 -7.16
C PHE A 45 11.55 18.81 -8.52
N SER A 46 11.41 19.59 -9.58
CA SER A 46 11.40 19.09 -10.95
C SER A 46 12.61 19.50 -11.81
N PHE A 47 13.50 20.37 -11.32
CA PHE A 47 14.64 20.81 -12.11
C PHE A 47 15.86 19.94 -11.83
N GLN A 48 16.20 19.09 -12.79
CA GLN A 48 17.27 18.15 -12.57
C GLN A 48 18.05 17.91 -13.85
N THR A 49 19.37 17.75 -13.69
CA THR A 49 20.24 17.28 -14.76
C THR A 49 19.99 15.81 -15.02
N ALA A 50 20.53 15.29 -16.14
CA ALA A 50 20.43 13.89 -16.45
C ALA A 50 21.04 12.99 -15.36
N GLU A 51 22.15 13.42 -14.76
CA GLU A 51 22.78 12.70 -13.65
C GLU A 51 21.90 12.66 -12.42
N GLU A 52 21.28 13.79 -12.08
CA GLU A 52 20.36 13.88 -10.95
C GLU A 52 19.13 13.00 -11.17
N ASN A 53 18.64 12.94 -12.40
CA ASN A 53 17.52 12.05 -12.75
C ASN A 53 17.88 10.57 -12.56
N ALA A 54 19.09 10.18 -12.96
CA ALA A 54 19.54 8.79 -12.77
C ALA A 54 19.67 8.43 -11.30
N GLN A 55 20.24 9.34 -10.49
CA GLN A 55 20.36 9.13 -9.05
C GLN A 55 18.98 9.08 -8.38
N ARG A 56 18.06 9.91 -8.84
CA ARG A 56 16.70 9.93 -8.31
C ARG A 56 15.96 8.64 -8.61
N HIS A 57 16.14 8.11 -9.81
CA HIS A 57 15.53 6.84 -10.20
C HIS A 57 16.04 5.70 -9.33
N LYS A 58 17.34 5.64 -9.10
CA LYS A 58 17.96 4.66 -8.22
C LYS A 58 17.45 4.80 -6.78
N ARG A 59 17.29 6.04 -6.31
CA ARG A 59 16.78 6.31 -4.97
C ARG A 59 15.34 5.83 -4.83
N ARG A 60 14.51 5.98 -5.86
CA ARG A 60 13.14 5.45 -5.86
C ARG A 60 13.11 3.95 -5.67
N GLU A 61 13.98 3.23 -6.38
CA GLU A 61 14.05 1.78 -6.24
C GLU A 61 14.45 1.39 -4.82
N GLU A 62 15.42 2.10 -4.24
CA GLU A 62 15.83 1.87 -2.85
C GLU A 62 14.71 2.18 -1.86
N GLU A 63 13.98 3.28 -2.06
CA GLU A 63 12.85 3.66 -1.22
C GLU A 63 11.75 2.60 -1.26
N ILE A 64 11.47 2.07 -2.44
CA ILE A 64 10.48 1.01 -2.60
C ILE A 64 10.90 -0.25 -1.84
N LYS A 65 12.16 -0.64 -1.96
CA LYS A 65 12.69 -1.80 -1.22
C LYS A 65 12.62 -1.61 0.28
N ILE A 66 12.99 -0.43 0.77
CA ILE A 66 12.94 -0.11 2.19
C ILE A 66 11.50 -0.14 2.69
N ALA A 67 10.59 0.46 1.94
CA ALA A 67 9.17 0.47 2.30
C ALA A 67 8.59 -0.95 2.30
N GLN A 68 8.97 -1.77 1.31
CA GLN A 68 8.54 -3.16 1.27
C GLN A 68 8.96 -3.90 2.53
N THR A 69 10.21 -3.73 2.97
CA THR A 69 10.76 -4.44 4.12
C THR A 69 10.25 -3.88 5.45
N ARG A 70 10.16 -2.56 5.58
CA ARG A 70 9.86 -1.91 6.86
C ARG A 70 8.39 -1.65 7.12
N ILE A 71 7.59 -1.53 6.07
CA ILE A 71 6.18 -1.15 6.17
C ILE A 71 5.28 -2.29 5.73
N ILE A 72 5.49 -2.81 4.53
CA ILE A 72 4.61 -3.82 3.95
C ILE A 72 4.80 -5.19 4.62
N ASP A 73 6.04 -5.68 4.74
CA ASP A 73 6.27 -7.00 5.30
C ASP A 73 5.76 -7.13 6.75
N PRO A 74 5.98 -6.15 7.65
CA PRO A 74 5.38 -6.22 8.97
C PRO A 74 3.85 -6.17 8.95
N ALA A 75 3.26 -5.39 8.03
CA ALA A 75 1.80 -5.33 7.89
C ALA A 75 1.23 -6.67 7.43
N LEU A 76 1.87 -7.31 6.47
CA LEU A 76 1.46 -8.63 6.00
C LEU A 76 1.59 -9.68 7.11
N ALA A 77 2.64 -9.58 7.93
CA ALA A 77 2.83 -10.49 9.05
C ALA A 77 1.69 -10.37 10.06
N LEU A 78 1.21 -9.15 10.31
CA LEU A 78 0.06 -8.93 11.21
C LEU A 78 -1.24 -9.53 10.67
N LEU A 79 -1.39 -9.61 9.35
CA LEU A 79 -2.60 -10.10 8.71
C LEU A 79 -2.52 -11.60 8.36
N GLY A 80 -1.33 -12.16 8.29
CA GLY A 80 -1.04 -13.37 7.54
C GLY A 80 -1.48 -14.70 8.12
N ASP A 81 -1.90 -14.78 9.39
CA ASP A 81 -2.05 -16.08 10.04
C ASP A 81 -3.48 -16.66 10.08
N ASP A 82 -4.45 -15.96 9.53
CA ASP A 82 -5.86 -16.37 9.68
C ASP A 82 -6.49 -16.92 8.41
N GLY A 83 -5.69 -17.41 7.48
CA GLY A 83 -6.21 -17.94 6.21
C GLY A 83 -6.68 -16.87 5.23
N LEU A 84 -6.36 -15.62 5.49
CA LEU A 84 -6.73 -14.53 4.60
C LEU A 84 -5.77 -14.46 3.42
N THR A 85 -6.30 -14.10 2.25
CA THR A 85 -5.47 -13.79 1.08
C THR A 85 -5.00 -12.35 1.19
N VAL A 86 -3.69 -12.12 1.30
CA VAL A 86 -3.14 -10.78 1.43
C VAL A 86 -2.03 -10.54 0.42
N ARG A 87 -1.95 -9.31 -0.10
CA ARG A 87 -0.88 -8.86 -1.00
C ARG A 87 -0.37 -7.51 -0.54
N GLY A 88 0.88 -7.24 -0.80
CA GLY A 88 1.48 -5.94 -0.51
C GLY A 88 1.97 -5.26 -1.77
N LEU A 89 1.73 -3.96 -1.89
CA LEU A 89 2.19 -3.15 -3.00
C LEU A 89 2.83 -1.87 -2.49
N VAL A 90 3.94 -1.48 -3.12
CA VAL A 90 4.55 -0.17 -2.90
C VAL A 90 4.55 0.56 -4.24
N ARG A 91 4.05 1.78 -4.25
CA ARG A 91 3.98 2.62 -5.45
C ARG A 91 4.53 4.00 -5.15
N HIS A 92 4.98 4.66 -6.19
CA HIS A 92 5.39 6.07 -6.15
C HIS A 92 4.30 6.93 -6.78
N GLY A 93 3.97 8.06 -6.17
CA GLY A 93 3.01 8.99 -6.74
C GLY A 93 2.24 9.79 -5.71
N ASP A 94 1.09 10.28 -6.11
CA ASP A 94 0.13 10.91 -5.22
C ASP A 94 -0.70 9.85 -4.50
N VAL A 95 -0.91 10.00 -3.20
CA VAL A 95 -1.56 8.98 -2.39
C VAL A 95 -2.98 8.69 -2.91
N ALA A 96 -3.81 9.72 -3.06
CA ALA A 96 -5.20 9.54 -3.47
C ALA A 96 -5.31 8.96 -4.88
N ASP A 97 -4.55 9.51 -5.82
CA ASP A 97 -4.58 9.05 -7.20
C ASP A 97 -4.09 7.60 -7.32
N THR A 98 -3.03 7.27 -6.61
CA THR A 98 -2.44 5.93 -6.65
C THR A 98 -3.38 4.89 -6.05
N LEU A 99 -3.97 5.17 -4.90
CA LEU A 99 -4.93 4.25 -4.27
C LEU A 99 -6.15 4.05 -5.16
N ASN A 100 -6.64 5.13 -5.77
CA ASN A 100 -7.79 5.05 -6.67
C ASN A 100 -7.46 4.20 -7.91
N SER A 101 -6.28 4.39 -8.49
CA SER A 101 -5.84 3.61 -9.65
C SER A 101 -5.75 2.12 -9.32
N ILE A 102 -5.18 1.78 -8.18
CA ILE A 102 -5.07 0.38 -7.74
C ILE A 102 -6.47 -0.21 -7.52
N SER A 103 -7.36 0.55 -6.90
CA SER A 103 -8.73 0.12 -6.66
C SER A 103 -9.44 -0.22 -7.96
N VAL A 104 -9.26 0.60 -9.00
CA VAL A 104 -9.86 0.36 -10.32
C VAL A 104 -9.22 -0.85 -10.99
N GLU A 105 -7.89 -0.94 -11.00
CA GLU A 105 -7.18 -2.07 -11.62
C GLU A 105 -7.55 -3.41 -10.99
N GLU A 106 -7.77 -3.44 -9.69
CA GLU A 106 -8.04 -4.66 -8.95
C GLU A 106 -9.54 -4.94 -8.76
N ASN A 107 -10.41 -4.05 -9.22
CA ASN A 107 -11.85 -4.13 -8.95
C ASN A 107 -12.15 -4.23 -7.46
N ALA A 108 -11.49 -3.39 -6.68
CA ALA A 108 -11.67 -3.40 -5.23
C ALA A 108 -13.03 -2.84 -4.84
N ASP A 109 -13.61 -3.42 -3.80
CA ASP A 109 -14.91 -3.00 -3.30
C ASP A 109 -14.84 -1.78 -2.39
N GLN A 110 -13.72 -1.64 -1.66
CA GLN A 110 -13.51 -0.52 -0.74
C GLN A 110 -12.04 -0.17 -0.64
N ILE A 111 -11.78 1.08 -0.30
CA ILE A 111 -10.45 1.56 0.09
C ILE A 111 -10.54 1.97 1.56
N ILE A 112 -9.64 1.43 2.38
CA ILE A 112 -9.59 1.72 3.82
C ILE A 112 -8.33 2.52 4.09
N VAL A 113 -8.47 3.70 4.67
CA VAL A 113 -7.33 4.52 5.07
C VAL A 113 -7.54 4.96 6.51
N SER A 114 -6.44 5.17 7.21
CA SER A 114 -6.45 5.67 8.58
C SER A 114 -5.97 7.12 8.58
N ARG A 115 -6.56 7.91 9.42
CA ARG A 115 -6.12 9.28 9.67
C ARG A 115 -5.43 9.37 11.02
#